data_a003f2e3a32629292be1d6e0b41c0339
#
_entry.id   a003f2e3a32629292be1d6e0b41c0339
#
_cell.length_a   1.000
_cell.length_b   1.000
_cell.length_c   1.000
_cell.angle_alpha   90.00
_cell.angle_beta   90.00
_cell.angle_gamma   90.00
#
_symmetry.space_group_name_H-M   'P 1'
#
loop_
_entity.id
_entity.type
_entity.pdbx_description
1 polymer ?
#
loop_
_entity_poly.entity_id
_entity_poly.type
_entity_poly.pdbx_seq_one_letter_code
_entity_poly.pdbx_strand_id
1 'polypeptide(L)'
;MAVMTHGLSAVITGMVADRYAEVLHAAGLNVLLFDHRGFGLSGGEPRQEIARWSQLRGYRDALDFVAGLPSVDPARIAVWGDSYSGAVALGAAAFDERIAAVVVQVPACGSRLPQDDLDGSTFRAHRDIYQNGVPADTPLATSPRQPVVSFDQESVPSILPPITAFRWFIEYGGRPGTGWQNWVTGRGPDLPVPFHAGLAAPHLRGPSLWLIADDDEMPGAEPEIAMAAFAAAPEPKELVRITGGHFGLLYHPSELFEQASRAEAEFLARVLGA
;
A
#
# COMPACT_ATOMS: atom_id res chain seq x y z
N MET A 1 -11.04 13.19 -4.47
CA MET A 1 -10.92 11.84 -5.09
C MET A 1 -9.92 11.00 -4.31
N ALA A 2 -10.25 9.75 -3.96
CA ALA A 2 -9.31 8.80 -3.37
C ALA A 2 -8.97 7.69 -4.39
N VAL A 3 -7.67 7.43 -4.60
CA VAL A 3 -7.16 6.33 -5.44
C VAL A 3 -6.61 5.27 -4.51
N MET A 4 -7.19 4.08 -4.53
CA MET A 4 -6.99 3.03 -3.53
C MET A 4 -6.56 1.71 -4.16
N THR A 5 -5.70 0.98 -3.47
CA THR A 5 -5.40 -0.41 -3.76
C THR A 5 -5.04 -1.17 -2.47
N HIS A 6 -5.16 -2.47 -2.50
CA HIS A 6 -5.02 -3.37 -1.34
C HIS A 6 -3.57 -3.82 -1.11
N GLY A 7 -3.32 -4.42 0.07
CA GLY A 7 -2.04 -4.98 0.48
C GLY A 7 -1.53 -6.14 -0.37
N LEU A 8 -0.42 -6.73 0.07
CA LEU A 8 0.28 -7.78 -0.67
C LEU A 8 -0.64 -8.93 -1.06
N SER A 9 -0.76 -9.18 -2.37
CA SER A 9 -1.53 -10.29 -2.95
C SER A 9 -3.05 -10.26 -2.72
N ALA A 10 -3.58 -9.42 -1.84
CA ALA A 10 -5.02 -9.27 -1.68
C ALA A 10 -5.68 -8.77 -2.98
N VAL A 11 -6.98 -8.85 -3.08
CA VAL A 11 -7.77 -8.36 -4.21
C VAL A 11 -8.91 -7.48 -3.73
N ILE A 12 -9.39 -6.59 -4.60
CA ILE A 12 -10.40 -5.59 -4.22
C ILE A 12 -11.78 -6.22 -3.91
N THR A 13 -12.07 -7.39 -4.48
CA THR A 13 -13.38 -8.01 -4.33
C THR A 13 -13.45 -8.79 -3.02
N GLY A 14 -14.15 -8.26 -2.02
CA GLY A 14 -14.49 -8.96 -0.78
C GLY A 14 -13.33 -9.20 0.18
N MET A 15 -12.20 -8.49 0.00
CA MET A 15 -11.06 -8.53 0.92
C MET A 15 -10.87 -7.20 1.68
N VAL A 16 -11.97 -6.57 2.09
CA VAL A 16 -12.11 -5.42 3.00
C VAL A 16 -11.76 -4.05 2.42
N ALA A 17 -10.84 -3.90 1.48
CA ALA A 17 -10.56 -2.61 0.85
C ALA A 17 -11.82 -2.00 0.19
N ASP A 18 -12.72 -2.82 -0.32
CA ASP A 18 -14.04 -2.41 -0.83
C ASP A 18 -14.92 -1.77 0.25
N ARG A 19 -14.82 -2.22 1.51
CA ARG A 19 -15.57 -1.64 2.64
C ARG A 19 -15.03 -0.25 3.03
N TYR A 20 -13.71 -0.07 3.02
CA TYR A 20 -13.11 1.26 3.17
C TYR A 20 -13.56 2.20 2.05
N ALA A 21 -13.56 1.73 0.81
CA ALA A 21 -14.03 2.51 -0.34
C ALA A 21 -15.50 2.94 -0.19
N GLU A 22 -16.38 2.07 0.32
CA GLU A 22 -17.78 2.38 0.62
C GLU A 22 -17.90 3.50 1.67
N VAL A 23 -17.11 3.45 2.75
CA VAL A 23 -17.12 4.48 3.80
C VAL A 23 -16.63 5.82 3.25
N LEU A 24 -15.54 5.83 2.49
CA LEU A 24 -15.02 7.05 1.87
C LEU A 24 -16.02 7.65 0.87
N HIS A 25 -16.69 6.80 0.10
CA HIS A 25 -17.72 7.26 -0.83
C HIS A 25 -18.92 7.85 -0.08
N ALA A 26 -19.37 7.22 1.00
CA ALA A 26 -20.43 7.74 1.85
C ALA A 26 -20.08 9.10 2.50
N ALA A 27 -18.80 9.38 2.69
CA ALA A 27 -18.29 10.67 3.16
C ALA A 27 -18.16 11.74 2.04
N GLY A 28 -18.70 11.50 0.84
CA GLY A 28 -18.73 12.45 -0.28
C GLY A 28 -17.52 12.39 -1.22
N LEU A 29 -16.64 11.42 -1.06
CA LEU A 29 -15.48 11.27 -1.92
C LEU A 29 -15.79 10.41 -3.16
N ASN A 30 -15.28 10.83 -4.31
CA ASN A 30 -15.12 9.89 -5.42
C ASN A 30 -14.00 8.92 -5.08
N VAL A 31 -14.18 7.63 -5.41
CA VAL A 31 -13.19 6.59 -5.13
C VAL A 31 -12.89 5.78 -6.40
N LEU A 32 -11.61 5.60 -6.69
CA LEU A 32 -11.11 4.58 -7.59
C LEU A 32 -10.42 3.50 -6.77
N LEU A 33 -11.01 2.31 -6.70
CA LEU A 33 -10.40 1.13 -6.08
C LEU A 33 -10.00 0.17 -7.20
N PHE A 34 -8.72 -0.24 -7.24
CA PHE A 34 -8.20 -1.09 -8.32
C PHE A 34 -7.30 -2.21 -7.79
N ASP A 35 -7.29 -3.34 -8.48
CA ASP A 35 -6.30 -4.40 -8.28
C ASP A 35 -4.98 -4.03 -8.93
N HIS A 36 -3.87 -4.33 -8.29
CA HIS A 36 -2.56 -4.22 -8.93
C HIS A 36 -2.50 -5.07 -10.21
N ARG A 37 -1.72 -4.61 -11.19
CA ARG A 37 -1.47 -5.36 -12.43
C ARG A 37 -1.12 -6.82 -12.13
N GLY A 38 -1.78 -7.75 -12.81
CA GLY A 38 -1.58 -9.19 -12.65
C GLY A 38 -2.37 -9.81 -11.48
N PHE A 39 -3.14 -9.03 -10.70
CA PHE A 39 -3.98 -9.51 -9.60
C PHE A 39 -5.46 -9.30 -9.87
N GLY A 40 -6.31 -10.04 -9.18
CA GLY A 40 -7.75 -9.90 -9.18
C GLY A 40 -8.35 -9.68 -10.57
N LEU A 41 -9.12 -8.58 -10.70
CA LEU A 41 -9.79 -8.19 -11.94
C LEU A 41 -8.88 -7.43 -12.92
N SER A 42 -7.71 -6.94 -12.47
CA SER A 42 -6.77 -6.25 -13.35
C SER A 42 -6.10 -7.20 -14.32
N GLY A 43 -5.91 -6.74 -15.54
CA GLY A 43 -5.15 -7.45 -16.57
C GLY A 43 -3.66 -7.52 -16.25
N GLY A 44 -2.91 -8.12 -17.17
CA GLY A 44 -1.45 -8.19 -17.13
C GLY A 44 -0.90 -9.59 -16.88
N GLU A 45 0.21 -9.84 -17.56
CA GLU A 45 1.01 -11.08 -17.43
C GLU A 45 2.46 -10.70 -17.03
N PRO A 46 3.14 -11.56 -16.27
CA PRO A 46 2.62 -12.77 -15.65
C PRO A 46 1.61 -12.47 -14.53
N ARG A 47 0.69 -13.41 -14.26
CA ARG A 47 -0.25 -13.28 -13.13
C ARG A 47 0.48 -13.51 -11.80
N GLN A 48 -0.05 -12.90 -10.72
CA GLN A 48 0.42 -13.08 -9.34
C GLN A 48 1.90 -12.72 -9.12
N GLU A 49 2.44 -11.79 -9.90
CA GLU A 49 3.80 -11.31 -9.76
C GLU A 49 3.85 -10.05 -8.88
N ILE A 50 4.50 -10.15 -7.74
CA ILE A 50 4.84 -8.99 -6.90
C ILE A 50 6.01 -8.27 -7.55
N ALA A 51 5.74 -7.10 -8.13
CA ALA A 51 6.71 -6.25 -8.79
C ALA A 51 6.54 -4.80 -8.31
N ARG A 52 7.19 -4.46 -7.19
CA ARG A 52 6.97 -3.20 -6.46
C ARG A 52 7.02 -1.95 -7.35
N TRP A 53 7.98 -1.88 -8.25
CA TRP A 53 8.09 -0.73 -9.16
C TRP A 53 6.94 -0.67 -10.18
N SER A 54 6.48 -1.81 -10.67
CA SER A 54 5.29 -1.89 -11.50
C SER A 54 4.03 -1.45 -10.73
N GLN A 55 3.92 -1.85 -9.47
CA GLN A 55 2.80 -1.49 -8.61
C GLN A 55 2.84 -0.01 -8.19
N LEU A 56 4.03 0.56 -7.94
CA LEU A 56 4.23 2.01 -7.77
C LEU A 56 3.74 2.78 -9.01
N ARG A 57 4.15 2.35 -10.20
CA ARG A 57 3.72 2.97 -11.45
C ARG A 57 2.23 2.77 -11.73
N GLY A 58 1.63 1.72 -11.18
CA GLY A 58 0.18 1.52 -11.22
C GLY A 58 -0.60 2.68 -10.58
N TYR A 59 -0.09 3.27 -9.50
CA TYR A 59 -0.69 4.50 -8.97
C TYR A 59 -0.58 5.67 -9.96
N ARG A 60 0.56 5.83 -10.64
CA ARG A 60 0.73 6.88 -11.66
C ARG A 60 -0.28 6.71 -12.79
N ASP A 61 -0.43 5.48 -13.30
CA ASP A 61 -1.37 5.18 -14.37
C ASP A 61 -2.83 5.41 -13.91
N ALA A 62 -3.15 5.09 -12.65
CA ALA A 62 -4.44 5.40 -12.04
C ALA A 62 -4.67 6.91 -11.90
N LEU A 63 -3.63 7.69 -11.52
CA LEU A 63 -3.70 9.14 -11.45
C LEU A 63 -3.92 9.75 -12.84
N ASP A 64 -3.24 9.25 -13.88
CA ASP A 64 -3.44 9.68 -15.27
C ASP A 64 -4.89 9.45 -15.71
N PHE A 65 -5.46 8.30 -15.34
CA PHE A 65 -6.85 7.97 -15.65
C PHE A 65 -7.84 8.91 -14.93
N VAL A 66 -7.71 9.05 -13.59
CA VAL A 66 -8.71 9.83 -12.83
C VAL A 66 -8.60 11.33 -13.10
N ALA A 67 -7.40 11.86 -13.38
CA ALA A 67 -7.21 13.28 -13.72
C ALA A 67 -7.90 13.67 -15.04
N GLY A 68 -8.18 12.69 -15.91
CA GLY A 68 -8.93 12.90 -17.15
C GLY A 68 -10.45 12.85 -16.99
N LEU A 69 -10.99 12.51 -15.79
CA LEU A 69 -12.42 12.39 -15.57
C LEU A 69 -13.06 13.76 -15.30
N PRO A 70 -14.20 14.10 -15.95
CA PRO A 70 -14.85 15.42 -15.77
C PRO A 70 -15.33 15.69 -14.32
N SER A 71 -15.54 14.64 -13.54
CA SER A 71 -15.99 14.73 -12.15
C SER A 71 -14.87 14.83 -11.12
N VAL A 72 -13.62 14.88 -11.57
CA VAL A 72 -12.43 14.90 -10.70
C VAL A 72 -11.71 16.22 -10.82
N ASP A 73 -11.46 16.87 -9.69
CA ASP A 73 -10.52 17.97 -9.60
C ASP A 73 -9.10 17.38 -9.46
N PRO A 74 -8.22 17.56 -10.45
CA PRO A 74 -6.88 16.98 -10.42
C PRO A 74 -5.96 17.55 -9.32
N ALA A 75 -6.31 18.67 -8.72
CA ALA A 75 -5.61 19.23 -7.57
C ALA A 75 -6.04 18.60 -6.23
N ARG A 76 -7.06 17.75 -6.22
CA ARG A 76 -7.69 17.17 -5.04
C ARG A 76 -7.72 15.64 -5.10
N ILE A 77 -6.60 15.02 -5.43
CA ILE A 77 -6.46 13.57 -5.51
C ILE A 77 -5.58 13.10 -4.35
N ALA A 78 -6.10 12.18 -3.55
CA ALA A 78 -5.33 11.47 -2.52
C ALA A 78 -5.07 10.03 -2.94
N VAL A 79 -4.02 9.44 -2.40
CA VAL A 79 -3.76 8.00 -2.51
C VAL A 79 -3.94 7.32 -1.16
N TRP A 80 -4.40 6.08 -1.20
CA TRP A 80 -4.62 5.24 -0.04
C TRP A 80 -4.00 3.86 -0.26
N GLY A 81 -3.44 3.28 0.77
CA GLY A 81 -2.95 1.91 0.73
C GLY A 81 -2.83 1.28 2.11
N ASP A 82 -3.08 -0.02 2.18
CA ASP A 82 -2.87 -0.83 3.37
C ASP A 82 -1.61 -1.70 3.24
N SER A 83 -0.95 -1.98 4.34
CA SER A 83 0.16 -2.93 4.42
C SER A 83 1.24 -2.66 3.36
N TYR A 84 1.50 -3.61 2.49
CA TYR A 84 2.41 -3.49 1.36
C TYR A 84 2.08 -2.28 0.47
N SER A 85 0.80 -2.07 0.16
CA SER A 85 0.38 -0.94 -0.65
C SER A 85 0.41 0.39 0.12
N GLY A 86 0.42 0.36 1.45
CA GLY A 86 0.75 1.53 2.27
C GLY A 86 2.16 2.05 1.98
N ALA A 87 3.16 1.16 1.92
CA ALA A 87 4.51 1.53 1.53
C ALA A 87 4.59 2.02 0.07
N VAL A 88 3.84 1.38 -0.84
CA VAL A 88 3.75 1.80 -2.25
C VAL A 88 3.11 3.17 -2.39
N ALA A 89 2.02 3.45 -1.64
CA ALA A 89 1.34 4.74 -1.61
C ALA A 89 2.24 5.86 -1.09
N LEU A 90 3.05 5.61 -0.05
CA LEU A 90 4.06 6.56 0.43
C LEU A 90 5.08 6.92 -0.67
N GLY A 91 5.56 5.91 -1.40
CA GLY A 91 6.44 6.14 -2.55
C GLY A 91 5.78 6.97 -3.63
N ALA A 92 4.56 6.63 -4.03
CA ALA A 92 3.81 7.37 -5.02
C ALA A 92 3.62 8.84 -4.59
N ALA A 93 3.19 9.08 -3.33
CA ALA A 93 2.97 10.43 -2.79
C ALA A 93 4.25 11.28 -2.72
N ALA A 94 5.42 10.64 -2.51
CA ALA A 94 6.69 11.34 -2.52
C ALA A 94 7.21 11.66 -3.93
N PHE A 95 6.90 10.79 -4.92
CA PHE A 95 7.42 10.91 -6.29
C PHE A 95 6.51 11.69 -7.24
N ASP A 96 5.21 11.79 -6.96
CA ASP A 96 4.20 12.41 -7.83
C ASP A 96 3.60 13.67 -7.19
N GLU A 97 3.84 14.80 -7.82
CA GLU A 97 3.40 16.11 -7.32
C GLU A 97 1.88 16.34 -7.40
N ARG A 98 1.17 15.49 -8.13
CA ARG A 98 -0.29 15.57 -8.28
C ARG A 98 -1.03 15.02 -7.05
N ILE A 99 -0.33 14.28 -6.18
CA ILE A 99 -0.94 13.69 -5.00
C ILE A 99 -1.05 14.74 -3.91
N ALA A 100 -2.29 15.13 -3.60
CA ALA A 100 -2.60 16.16 -2.62
C ALA A 100 -2.54 15.66 -1.16
N ALA A 101 -2.78 14.36 -0.92
CA ALA A 101 -2.71 13.74 0.41
C ALA A 101 -2.47 12.24 0.31
N VAL A 102 -2.02 11.63 1.41
CA VAL A 102 -1.82 10.18 1.50
C VAL A 102 -2.39 9.63 2.80
N VAL A 103 -3.05 8.48 2.69
CA VAL A 103 -3.49 7.67 3.83
C VAL A 103 -2.81 6.32 3.76
N VAL A 104 -2.18 5.91 4.85
CA VAL A 104 -1.57 4.59 4.95
C VAL A 104 -1.98 3.90 6.25
N GLN A 105 -2.44 2.66 6.12
CA GLN A 105 -2.77 1.84 7.28
C GLN A 105 -1.87 0.62 7.34
N VAL A 106 -1.39 0.32 8.54
CA VAL A 106 -0.44 -0.77 8.84
C VAL A 106 0.67 -0.90 7.78
N PRO A 107 1.34 0.23 7.40
CA PRO A 107 2.20 0.26 6.23
C PRO A 107 3.43 -0.61 6.40
N ALA A 108 3.74 -1.44 5.39
CA ALA A 108 4.94 -2.27 5.36
C ALA A 108 6.19 -1.42 5.06
N CYS A 109 6.63 -0.64 6.05
CA CYS A 109 7.76 0.27 5.94
C CYS A 109 9.14 -0.42 5.96
N GLY A 110 9.20 -1.74 6.16
CA GLY A 110 10.43 -2.53 6.21
C GLY A 110 10.76 -3.04 7.60
N SER A 111 11.69 -4.01 7.67
CA SER A 111 12.15 -4.62 8.94
C SER A 111 13.40 -3.95 9.52
N ARG A 112 13.92 -2.92 8.89
CA ARG A 112 15.09 -2.14 9.32
C ARG A 112 14.90 -0.70 8.91
N LEU A 113 15.61 0.19 9.57
CA LEU A 113 15.72 1.57 9.10
C LEU A 113 16.44 1.61 7.73
N PRO A 114 16.06 2.52 6.84
CA PRO A 114 16.79 2.70 5.58
C PRO A 114 18.20 3.21 5.84
N GLN A 115 19.06 3.04 4.86
CA GLN A 115 20.35 3.73 4.85
C GLN A 115 20.12 5.24 4.69
N ASP A 116 21.00 6.04 5.29
CA ASP A 116 20.95 7.49 5.12
C ASP A 116 21.12 7.88 3.64
N ASP A 117 20.31 8.82 3.18
CA ASP A 117 20.39 9.41 1.85
C ASP A 117 20.68 10.92 1.96
N LEU A 118 21.84 11.24 2.57
CA LEU A 118 22.23 12.59 2.93
C LEU A 118 22.30 13.57 1.76
N ASP A 119 22.67 13.09 0.58
CA ASP A 119 22.73 13.87 -0.65
C ASP A 119 21.46 13.79 -1.50
N GLY A 120 20.48 12.95 -1.11
CA GLY A 120 19.23 12.73 -1.82
C GLY A 120 19.38 11.99 -3.17
N SER A 121 20.53 11.38 -3.42
CA SER A 121 20.79 10.71 -4.71
C SER A 121 19.92 9.47 -4.89
N THR A 122 19.73 8.69 -3.83
CA THR A 122 18.88 7.50 -3.83
C THR A 122 17.41 7.88 -4.10
N PHE A 123 16.91 8.91 -3.42
CA PHE A 123 15.55 9.39 -3.65
C PHE A 123 15.35 9.84 -5.10
N ARG A 124 16.30 10.60 -5.67
CA ARG A 124 16.22 11.04 -7.07
C ARG A 124 16.24 9.87 -8.04
N ALA A 125 17.08 8.85 -7.82
CA ALA A 125 17.12 7.65 -8.64
C ALA A 125 15.81 6.86 -8.58
N HIS A 126 15.23 6.72 -7.39
CA HIS A 126 13.93 6.07 -7.20
C HIS A 126 12.79 6.85 -7.89
N ARG A 127 12.77 8.17 -7.78
CA ARG A 127 11.80 9.01 -8.48
C ARG A 127 11.94 8.90 -10.00
N ASP A 128 13.16 8.81 -10.52
CA ASP A 128 13.39 8.59 -11.94
C ASP A 128 12.82 7.26 -12.42
N ILE A 129 13.03 6.16 -11.67
CA ILE A 129 12.41 4.87 -11.98
C ILE A 129 10.88 4.95 -11.95
N TYR A 130 10.31 5.66 -11.00
CA TYR A 130 8.86 5.88 -10.95
C TYR A 130 8.36 6.59 -12.20
N GLN A 131 9.03 7.64 -12.63
CA GLN A 131 8.65 8.46 -13.78
C GLN A 131 8.90 7.75 -15.13
N ASN A 132 10.09 7.20 -15.30
CA ASN A 132 10.59 6.74 -16.61
C ASN A 132 10.61 5.21 -16.75
N GLY A 133 10.49 4.48 -15.67
CA GLY A 133 10.63 3.02 -15.62
C GLY A 133 12.03 2.58 -15.26
N VAL A 134 12.16 1.28 -15.00
CA VAL A 134 13.45 0.65 -14.75
C VAL A 134 14.26 0.66 -16.04
N PRO A 135 15.53 1.14 -16.03
CA PRO A 135 16.39 1.07 -17.21
C PRO A 135 16.48 -0.36 -17.77
N ALA A 136 16.48 -0.48 -19.09
CA ALA A 136 16.37 -1.77 -19.77
C ALA A 136 17.57 -2.73 -19.50
N ASP A 137 18.71 -2.17 -19.17
CA ASP A 137 19.95 -2.89 -18.83
C ASP A 137 20.09 -3.24 -17.35
N THR A 138 19.13 -2.82 -16.51
CA THR A 138 19.14 -3.14 -15.08
C THR A 138 18.84 -4.64 -14.89
N PRO A 139 19.73 -5.38 -14.19
CA PRO A 139 19.45 -6.77 -13.85
C PRO A 139 18.14 -6.91 -13.05
N LEU A 140 17.40 -7.98 -13.30
CA LEU A 140 16.16 -8.27 -12.58
C LEU A 140 16.36 -9.48 -11.67
N ALA A 141 16.13 -9.28 -10.39
CA ALA A 141 15.98 -10.37 -9.43
C ALA A 141 14.56 -10.94 -9.51
N THR A 142 14.45 -12.26 -9.48
CA THR A 142 13.16 -12.97 -9.46
C THR A 142 13.12 -13.95 -8.29
N SER A 143 11.94 -14.18 -7.76
CA SER A 143 11.72 -15.25 -6.78
C SER A 143 10.84 -16.36 -7.37
N PRO A 144 11.05 -17.62 -6.94
CA PRO A 144 10.19 -18.72 -7.37
C PRO A 144 8.75 -18.51 -6.86
N ARG A 145 7.85 -19.27 -7.45
CA ARG A 145 6.46 -19.35 -6.96
C ARG A 145 6.44 -19.90 -5.54
N GLN A 146 5.73 -19.21 -4.64
CA GLN A 146 5.56 -19.61 -3.26
C GLN A 146 4.17 -19.23 -2.74
N PRO A 147 3.65 -19.91 -1.71
CA PRO A 147 2.38 -19.55 -1.10
C PRO A 147 2.43 -18.15 -0.48
N VAL A 148 1.31 -17.44 -0.51
CA VAL A 148 1.14 -16.19 0.24
C VAL A 148 1.06 -16.49 1.73
N VAL A 149 0.23 -17.46 2.10
CA VAL A 149 0.03 -17.92 3.49
C VAL A 149 0.05 -19.44 3.56
N SER A 150 0.48 -19.96 4.69
CA SER A 150 0.42 -21.38 5.01
C SER A 150 0.18 -21.56 6.50
N PHE A 151 -0.55 -22.59 6.86
CA PHE A 151 -0.68 -22.94 8.25
C PHE A 151 0.50 -23.80 8.75
N ASP A 152 1.18 -24.50 7.84
CA ASP A 152 2.33 -25.35 8.11
C ASP A 152 3.60 -24.71 7.52
N GLN A 153 4.23 -23.87 8.34
CA GLN A 153 5.43 -23.13 7.94
C GLN A 153 6.70 -24.00 7.87
N GLU A 154 6.66 -25.19 8.50
CA GLU A 154 7.79 -26.13 8.48
C GLU A 154 7.87 -26.86 7.14
N SER A 155 6.75 -27.41 6.67
CA SER A 155 6.71 -28.20 5.44
C SER A 155 6.44 -27.33 4.20
N VAL A 156 5.68 -26.25 4.35
CA VAL A 156 5.27 -25.35 3.27
C VAL A 156 5.44 -23.89 3.73
N PRO A 157 6.66 -23.37 3.73
CA PRO A 157 6.89 -21.97 4.12
C PRO A 157 6.18 -21.00 3.17
N SER A 158 5.67 -19.90 3.71
CA SER A 158 4.95 -18.86 2.95
C SER A 158 5.58 -17.49 3.14
N ILE A 159 5.18 -16.53 2.28
CA ILE A 159 5.67 -15.14 2.35
C ILE A 159 5.22 -14.47 3.65
N LEU A 160 3.99 -14.74 4.08
CA LEU A 160 3.40 -14.20 5.30
C LEU A 160 3.26 -15.34 6.32
N PRO A 161 4.30 -15.59 7.14
CA PRO A 161 4.32 -16.73 8.05
C PRO A 161 3.35 -16.65 9.24
N PRO A 162 2.96 -15.45 9.78
CA PRO A 162 2.08 -15.40 10.94
C PRO A 162 0.73 -16.08 10.72
N ILE A 163 0.26 -16.79 11.75
CA ILE A 163 -1.02 -17.51 11.69
C ILE A 163 -2.21 -16.54 11.52
N THR A 164 -2.07 -15.31 11.93
CA THR A 164 -3.06 -14.25 11.72
C THR A 164 -3.26 -13.95 10.23
N ALA A 165 -2.17 -13.91 9.46
CA ALA A 165 -2.23 -13.79 8.01
C ALA A 165 -2.98 -14.98 7.40
N PHE A 166 -2.62 -16.22 7.77
CA PHE A 166 -3.31 -17.39 7.28
C PHE A 166 -4.83 -17.31 7.53
N ARG A 167 -5.23 -16.98 8.77
CA ARG A 167 -6.65 -16.87 9.14
C ARG A 167 -7.38 -15.82 8.30
N TRP A 168 -6.81 -14.63 8.18
CA TRP A 168 -7.43 -13.54 7.43
C TRP A 168 -7.56 -13.87 5.94
N PHE A 169 -6.49 -14.32 5.30
CA PHE A 169 -6.49 -14.63 3.88
C PHE A 169 -7.43 -15.80 3.53
N ILE A 170 -7.53 -16.83 4.37
CA ILE A 170 -8.46 -17.94 4.13
C ILE A 170 -9.90 -17.49 4.38
N GLU A 171 -10.15 -16.67 5.39
CA GLU A 171 -11.49 -16.17 5.67
C GLU A 171 -12.01 -15.27 4.56
N TYR A 172 -11.23 -14.30 4.11
CA TYR A 172 -11.66 -13.33 3.11
C TYR A 172 -11.36 -13.79 1.68
N GLY A 173 -10.15 -14.16 1.37
CA GLY A 173 -9.73 -14.60 0.05
C GLY A 173 -10.31 -15.94 -0.37
N GLY A 174 -10.61 -16.82 0.58
CA GLY A 174 -11.28 -18.10 0.34
C GLY A 174 -12.77 -18.00 0.02
N ARG A 175 -13.38 -16.81 0.11
CA ARG A 175 -14.81 -16.62 -0.20
C ARG A 175 -15.07 -16.79 -1.69
N PRO A 176 -16.20 -17.41 -2.10
CA PRO A 176 -16.57 -17.52 -3.51
C PRO A 176 -16.62 -16.14 -4.19
N GLY A 177 -16.05 -16.05 -5.37
CA GLY A 177 -16.12 -14.85 -6.21
C GLY A 177 -15.00 -13.81 -5.96
N THR A 178 -14.12 -13.98 -4.96
CA THR A 178 -12.99 -13.06 -4.73
C THR A 178 -11.97 -13.12 -5.86
N GLY A 179 -11.72 -14.30 -6.42
CA GLY A 179 -10.65 -14.52 -7.40
C GLY A 179 -9.24 -14.54 -6.82
N TRP A 180 -9.10 -14.44 -5.48
CA TRP A 180 -7.81 -14.53 -4.82
C TRP A 180 -7.16 -15.90 -5.00
N GLN A 181 -5.84 -15.91 -5.11
CA GLN A 181 -5.04 -17.13 -5.27
C GLN A 181 -3.91 -17.14 -4.25
N ASN A 182 -3.76 -18.27 -3.54
CA ASN A 182 -2.72 -18.44 -2.51
C ASN A 182 -1.34 -18.75 -3.12
N TRP A 183 -0.86 -17.92 -4.01
CA TRP A 183 0.51 -18.00 -4.50
C TRP A 183 0.94 -16.68 -5.15
N VAL A 184 2.23 -16.43 -5.14
CA VAL A 184 2.86 -15.32 -5.85
C VAL A 184 4.25 -15.71 -6.35
N THR A 185 4.75 -14.93 -7.30
CA THR A 185 6.16 -14.81 -7.66
C THR A 185 6.63 -13.39 -7.34
N GLY A 186 7.94 -13.17 -7.30
CA GLY A 186 8.48 -11.83 -7.14
C GLY A 186 9.37 -11.44 -8.30
N ARG A 187 9.35 -10.14 -8.66
CA ARG A 187 10.25 -9.55 -9.64
C ARG A 187 10.60 -8.12 -9.27
N GLY A 188 11.85 -7.78 -9.35
CA GLY A 188 12.31 -6.41 -9.12
C GLY A 188 13.66 -6.14 -9.73
N PRO A 189 14.00 -4.86 -9.95
CA PRO A 189 15.36 -4.49 -10.35
C PRO A 189 16.34 -4.76 -9.20
N ASP A 190 17.50 -5.25 -9.56
CA ASP A 190 18.62 -5.38 -8.64
C ASP A 190 19.29 -3.99 -8.52
N LEU A 191 18.85 -3.24 -7.54
CA LEU A 191 19.31 -1.87 -7.29
C LEU A 191 20.33 -1.86 -6.14
N PRO A 192 21.33 -0.98 -6.20
CA PRO A 192 22.28 -0.77 -5.09
C PRO A 192 21.57 -0.45 -3.77
N VAL A 193 20.51 0.34 -3.83
CA VAL A 193 19.62 0.62 -2.69
C VAL A 193 18.19 0.28 -3.10
N PRO A 194 17.60 -0.78 -2.53
CA PRO A 194 16.19 -1.11 -2.78
C PRO A 194 15.24 -0.02 -2.31
N PHE A 195 14.05 0.04 -2.90
CA PHE A 195 13.01 0.94 -2.41
C PHE A 195 12.68 0.65 -0.94
N HIS A 196 12.64 1.73 -0.16
CA HIS A 196 12.23 1.71 1.24
C HIS A 196 11.31 2.90 1.55
N ALA A 197 10.17 2.65 2.19
CA ALA A 197 9.18 3.70 2.48
C ALA A 197 9.76 4.82 3.37
N GLY A 198 10.68 4.49 4.27
CA GLY A 198 11.39 5.48 5.10
C GLY A 198 12.28 6.44 4.31
N LEU A 199 12.71 6.09 3.09
CA LEU A 199 13.40 7.03 2.18
C LEU A 199 12.41 7.96 1.46
N ALA A 200 11.18 7.53 1.29
CA ALA A 200 10.13 8.34 0.66
C ALA A 200 9.45 9.30 1.66
N ALA A 201 9.26 8.86 2.91
CA ALA A 201 8.52 9.60 3.92
C ALA A 201 8.99 11.06 4.15
N PRO A 202 10.30 11.39 4.19
CA PRO A 202 10.76 12.77 4.35
C PRO A 202 10.40 13.70 3.17
N HIS A 203 10.00 13.13 2.04
CA HIS A 203 9.72 13.84 0.80
C HIS A 203 8.23 13.93 0.46
N LEU A 204 7.35 13.57 1.39
CA LEU A 204 5.91 13.78 1.24
C LEU A 204 5.64 15.30 1.13
N ARG A 205 4.72 15.67 0.26
CA ARG A 205 4.43 17.09 -0.03
C ARG A 205 3.10 17.56 0.56
N GLY A 206 2.15 16.66 0.68
CA GLY A 206 0.82 16.94 1.22
C GLY A 206 0.60 16.32 2.59
N PRO A 207 -0.55 16.63 3.21
CA PRO A 207 -0.98 15.99 4.44
C PRO A 207 -0.94 14.48 4.39
N SER A 208 -0.53 13.84 5.50
CA SER A 208 -0.49 12.39 5.59
C SER A 208 -1.20 11.88 6.85
N LEU A 209 -2.00 10.83 6.69
CA LEU A 209 -2.60 10.08 7.80
C LEU A 209 -1.98 8.69 7.88
N TRP A 210 -1.51 8.33 9.07
CA TRP A 210 -0.88 7.05 9.35
C TRP A 210 -1.68 6.31 10.41
N LEU A 211 -2.12 5.09 10.09
CA LEU A 211 -2.72 4.18 11.04
C LEU A 211 -1.71 3.07 11.33
N ILE A 212 -1.19 3.00 12.55
CA ILE A 212 -0.11 2.08 12.93
C ILE A 212 -0.61 1.17 14.05
N ALA A 213 -0.56 -0.15 13.83
CA ALA A 213 -0.89 -1.15 14.83
C ALA A 213 0.23 -1.27 15.87
N ASP A 214 -0.16 -1.37 17.15
CA ASP A 214 0.80 -1.38 18.26
C ASP A 214 1.62 -2.68 18.32
N ASP A 215 0.99 -3.79 17.95
CA ASP A 215 1.53 -5.15 18.02
C ASP A 215 1.56 -5.79 16.62
N ASP A 216 1.93 -5.00 15.59
CA ASP A 216 1.98 -5.51 14.21
C ASP A 216 3.02 -6.63 14.07
N GLU A 217 2.54 -7.81 13.74
CA GLU A 217 3.34 -9.04 13.68
C GLU A 217 3.80 -9.40 12.26
N MET A 218 3.45 -8.58 11.26
CA MET A 218 3.82 -8.87 9.88
C MET A 218 5.28 -8.51 9.58
N PRO A 219 6.04 -9.43 8.98
CA PRO A 219 7.39 -9.12 8.51
C PRO A 219 7.37 -7.94 7.53
N GLY A 220 8.16 -6.94 7.81
CA GLY A 220 8.25 -5.72 7.01
C GLY A 220 7.27 -4.61 7.42
N ALA A 221 6.40 -4.84 8.41
CA ALA A 221 5.49 -3.83 8.96
C ALA A 221 5.76 -3.54 10.45
N GLU A 222 7.01 -3.71 10.88
CA GLU A 222 7.44 -3.48 12.25
C GLU A 222 7.03 -2.08 12.74
N PRO A 223 6.27 -1.95 13.86
CA PRO A 223 5.73 -0.68 14.32
C PRO A 223 6.79 0.39 14.55
N GLU A 224 7.96 0.04 15.08
CA GLU A 224 9.05 0.97 15.30
C GLU A 224 9.62 1.55 14.00
N ILE A 225 9.63 0.78 12.91
CA ILE A 225 10.10 1.25 11.59
C ILE A 225 9.03 2.15 10.96
N ALA A 226 7.76 1.78 11.07
CA ALA A 226 6.66 2.63 10.63
C ALA A 226 6.61 3.95 11.41
N MET A 227 6.81 3.93 12.73
CA MET A 227 6.90 5.11 13.57
C MET A 227 8.10 6.00 13.23
N ALA A 228 9.24 5.41 12.89
CA ALA A 228 10.42 6.17 12.44
C ALA A 228 10.15 6.86 11.09
N ALA A 229 9.49 6.17 10.16
CA ALA A 229 9.06 6.75 8.89
C ALA A 229 8.04 7.88 9.10
N PHE A 230 7.05 7.68 9.99
CA PHE A 230 6.12 8.73 10.40
C PHE A 230 6.84 9.93 11.00
N ALA A 231 7.80 9.71 11.91
CA ALA A 231 8.55 10.80 12.53
C ALA A 231 9.32 11.65 11.50
N ALA A 232 9.86 11.01 10.46
CA ALA A 232 10.60 11.66 9.37
C ALA A 232 9.70 12.38 8.35
N ALA A 233 8.40 12.06 8.30
CA ALA A 233 7.45 12.72 7.39
C ALA A 233 7.23 14.20 7.81
N PRO A 234 7.11 15.14 6.85
CA PRO A 234 6.83 16.54 7.14
C PRO A 234 5.42 16.76 7.68
N GLU A 235 5.20 17.89 8.33
CA GLU A 235 3.88 18.39 8.68
C GLU A 235 3.15 18.95 7.43
N PRO A 236 1.81 18.89 7.38
CA PRO A 236 0.93 18.31 8.40
C PRO A 236 0.82 16.79 8.29
N LYS A 237 0.91 16.11 9.42
CA LYS A 237 0.76 14.65 9.51
C LYS A 237 -0.07 14.26 10.73
N GLU A 238 -0.80 13.18 10.63
CA GLU A 238 -1.66 12.68 11.69
C GLU A 238 -1.38 11.20 11.94
N LEU A 239 -1.46 10.78 13.21
CA LEU A 239 -1.25 9.40 13.65
C LEU A 239 -2.47 8.89 14.39
N VAL A 240 -2.96 7.74 13.95
CA VAL A 240 -3.94 6.93 14.68
C VAL A 240 -3.26 5.64 15.12
N ARG A 241 -3.21 5.41 16.44
CA ARG A 241 -2.72 4.14 16.99
C ARG A 241 -3.85 3.13 17.00
N ILE A 242 -3.59 1.94 16.50
CA ILE A 242 -4.53 0.82 16.46
C ILE A 242 -4.05 -0.23 17.45
N THR A 243 -4.88 -0.55 18.44
CA THR A 243 -4.56 -1.60 19.40
C THR A 243 -4.60 -2.98 18.74
N GLY A 244 -3.56 -3.78 18.95
CA GLY A 244 -3.45 -5.14 18.43
C GLY A 244 -2.59 -5.23 17.17
N GLY A 245 -2.77 -6.33 16.41
CA GLY A 245 -1.92 -6.70 15.28
C GLY A 245 -2.40 -6.20 13.93
N HIS A 246 -1.67 -6.58 12.91
CA HIS A 246 -1.79 -6.13 11.51
C HIS A 246 -3.22 -6.19 10.95
N PHE A 247 -3.93 -7.28 11.19
CA PHE A 247 -5.24 -7.52 10.60
C PHE A 247 -6.41 -6.96 11.41
N GLY A 248 -6.18 -6.38 12.60
CA GLY A 248 -7.27 -5.92 13.47
C GLY A 248 -8.25 -4.99 12.77
N LEU A 249 -7.74 -3.97 12.08
CA LEU A 249 -8.53 -3.00 11.32
C LEU A 249 -8.99 -3.55 9.94
N LEU A 250 -8.49 -4.69 9.51
CA LEU A 250 -8.87 -5.36 8.27
C LEU A 250 -9.96 -6.44 8.46
N TYR A 251 -10.55 -6.55 9.64
CA TYR A 251 -11.76 -7.35 9.85
C TYR A 251 -13.00 -6.48 9.78
N HIS A 252 -13.97 -6.86 8.93
CA HIS A 252 -15.24 -6.15 8.79
C HIS A 252 -16.43 -7.13 8.94
N PRO A 253 -17.42 -6.80 9.81
CA PRO A 253 -17.48 -5.63 10.71
C PRO A 253 -16.61 -5.80 11.96
N SER A 254 -15.99 -4.72 12.44
CA SER A 254 -15.27 -4.67 13.72
C SER A 254 -15.14 -3.23 14.23
N GLU A 255 -14.94 -3.07 15.54
CA GLU A 255 -14.74 -1.75 16.15
C GLU A 255 -13.47 -1.07 15.60
N LEU A 256 -12.40 -1.82 15.34
CA LEU A 256 -11.16 -1.29 14.77
C LEU A 256 -11.33 -0.83 13.33
N PHE A 257 -12.12 -1.55 12.53
CA PHE A 257 -12.49 -1.09 11.19
C PHE A 257 -13.28 0.23 11.26
N GLU A 258 -14.28 0.32 12.14
CA GLU A 258 -15.09 1.53 12.31
C GLU A 258 -14.24 2.73 12.79
N GLN A 259 -13.30 2.49 13.70
CA GLN A 259 -12.35 3.52 14.15
C GLN A 259 -11.47 4.00 12.98
N ALA A 260 -10.84 3.08 12.27
CA ALA A 260 -9.91 3.36 11.18
C ALA A 260 -10.63 4.07 10.03
N SER A 261 -11.71 3.49 9.52
CA SER A 261 -12.43 4.03 8.36
C SER A 261 -13.04 5.41 8.62
N ARG A 262 -13.50 5.67 9.84
CA ARG A 262 -13.97 7.00 10.26
C ARG A 262 -12.84 8.02 10.25
N ALA A 263 -11.69 7.70 10.86
CA ALA A 263 -10.53 8.59 10.88
C ALA A 263 -10.06 8.95 9.46
N GLU A 264 -10.03 7.97 8.57
CA GLU A 264 -9.65 8.16 7.17
C GLU A 264 -10.65 9.04 6.41
N ALA A 265 -11.95 8.79 6.61
CA ALA A 265 -13.00 9.57 5.97
C ALA A 265 -12.97 11.05 6.44
N GLU A 266 -12.86 11.28 7.75
CA GLU A 266 -12.76 12.63 8.34
C GLU A 266 -11.50 13.36 7.85
N PHE A 267 -10.35 12.69 7.83
CA PHE A 267 -9.11 13.26 7.32
C PHE A 267 -9.24 13.65 5.85
N LEU A 268 -9.65 12.72 4.99
CA LEU A 268 -9.75 12.96 3.55
C LEU A 268 -10.81 14.00 3.20
N ALA A 269 -11.98 13.98 3.86
CA ALA A 269 -13.00 15.01 3.67
C ALA A 269 -12.48 16.40 4.00
N ARG A 270 -11.74 16.53 5.11
CA ARG A 270 -11.16 17.80 5.55
C ARG A 270 -10.06 18.29 4.58
N VAL A 271 -9.10 17.45 4.23
CA VAL A 271 -7.94 17.87 3.42
C VAL A 271 -8.26 18.05 1.94
N LEU A 272 -9.26 17.34 1.44
CA LEU A 272 -9.71 17.47 0.06
C LEU A 272 -10.92 18.42 -0.07
N GLY A 273 -11.51 18.87 1.03
CA GLY A 273 -12.66 19.79 1.05
C GLY A 273 -13.92 19.14 0.45
N ALA A 274 -14.21 17.89 0.82
CA ALA A 274 -15.41 17.17 0.39
C ALA A 274 -16.59 17.47 1.29
#